data_779edbc9653efe348f62bbbb3e18aca8
#
_entry.id   779edbc9653efe348f62bbbb3e18aca8
#
_cell.length_a   1.000
_cell.length_b   1.000
_cell.length_c   1.000
_cell.angle_alpha   90.00
_cell.angle_beta   90.00
_cell.angle_gamma   90.00
#
_symmetry.space_group_name_H-M   'P 1'
#
loop_
_entity.id
_entity.type
_entity.pdbx_description
1 polymer ?
#
loop_
_entity_poly.entity_id
_entity_poly.type
_entity_poly.pdbx_seq_one_letter_code
_entity_poly.pdbx_strand_id
1 'polypeptide(L)'
;MLEALFGNESIERVLFYVLQNKTCYALQLKKQFQCSLSPMQQALLRLENGGILVSTLIGKTRVFQFNPRYFFLEELRSFLQSVYETLPEEIKKKYYEPPIRKRPRRTGKPLP
;
A
#
# COMPACT_ATOMS: atom_id res chain seq x y z
N MET A 1 -2.75 9.07 11.57
CA MET A 1 -1.67 10.07 11.63
C MET A 1 -1.88 11.21 10.62
N LEU A 2 -2.27 10.89 9.40
CA LEU A 2 -2.47 11.90 8.35
C LEU A 2 -3.94 12.12 8.00
N GLU A 3 -4.86 11.70 8.84
CA GLU A 3 -6.29 11.81 8.57
C GLU A 3 -6.70 13.27 8.34
N ALA A 4 -6.13 14.17 9.11
CA ALA A 4 -6.46 15.60 8.97
C ALA A 4 -6.06 16.14 7.60
N LEU A 5 -5.00 15.62 7.04
CA LEU A 5 -4.52 16.06 5.74
C LEU A 5 -5.26 15.40 4.59
N PHE A 6 -5.49 14.11 4.68
CA PHE A 6 -6.10 13.34 3.58
C PHE A 6 -7.61 13.19 3.70
N GLY A 7 -8.16 13.50 4.84
CA GLY A 7 -9.61 13.44 5.04
C GLY A 7 -10.11 12.12 5.60
N ASN A 8 -9.31 11.06 5.56
CA ASN A 8 -9.70 9.80 6.19
C ASN A 8 -8.50 8.88 6.35
N GLU A 9 -8.69 7.87 7.18
CA GLU A 9 -7.65 6.92 7.53
C GLU A 9 -7.35 5.93 6.40
N SER A 10 -8.37 5.64 5.59
CA SER A 10 -8.20 4.67 4.50
C SER A 10 -7.21 5.14 3.45
N ILE A 11 -7.23 6.43 3.13
CA ILE A 11 -6.28 7.01 2.18
C ILE A 11 -4.85 6.84 2.70
N GLU A 12 -4.64 7.14 3.96
CA GLU A 12 -3.33 6.99 4.59
C GLU A 12 -2.85 5.54 4.52
N ARG A 13 -3.73 4.59 4.86
CA ARG A 13 -3.39 3.17 4.85
C ARG A 13 -2.99 2.69 3.46
N VAL A 14 -3.76 3.09 2.46
CA VAL A 14 -3.45 2.71 1.07
C VAL A 14 -2.10 3.26 0.67
N LEU A 15 -1.85 4.54 0.93
CA LEU A 15 -0.62 5.19 0.49
C LEU A 15 0.62 4.58 1.15
N PHE A 16 0.58 4.36 2.47
CA PHE A 16 1.71 3.72 3.15
C PHE A 16 1.91 2.28 2.68
N TYR A 17 0.80 1.57 2.45
CA TYR A 17 0.92 0.19 2.00
C TYR A 17 1.59 0.10 0.63
N VAL A 18 1.16 0.93 -0.31
CA VAL A 18 1.76 0.95 -1.65
C VAL A 18 3.20 1.42 -1.60
N LEU A 19 3.50 2.38 -0.73
CA LEU A 19 4.87 2.85 -0.55
C LEU A 19 5.82 1.70 -0.19
N GLN A 20 5.39 0.82 0.70
CA GLN A 20 6.24 -0.26 1.19
C GLN A 20 6.18 -1.52 0.33
N ASN A 21 5.04 -1.79 -0.29
CA ASN A 21 4.81 -3.06 -0.99
C ASN A 21 4.72 -2.93 -2.50
N LYS A 22 4.73 -1.72 -3.00
CA LYS A 22 4.70 -1.35 -4.42
C LYS A 22 3.33 -1.51 -5.07
N THR A 23 2.61 -2.57 -4.78
CA THR A 23 1.28 -2.82 -5.35
C THR A 23 0.31 -3.22 -4.25
N CYS A 24 -0.98 -3.08 -4.55
CA CYS A 24 -2.02 -3.55 -3.63
C CYS A 24 -3.30 -3.81 -4.41
N TYR A 25 -4.21 -4.54 -3.77
CA TYR A 25 -5.58 -4.69 -4.28
C TYR A 25 -6.54 -4.65 -3.08
N ALA A 26 -7.80 -4.32 -3.37
CA ALA A 26 -8.76 -3.99 -2.33
C ALA A 26 -8.95 -5.09 -1.28
N LEU A 27 -9.08 -6.33 -1.73
CA LEU A 27 -9.31 -7.44 -0.81
C LEU A 27 -8.09 -7.70 0.09
N GLN A 28 -6.90 -7.49 -0.45
CA GLN A 28 -5.66 -7.59 0.31
C GLN A 28 -5.65 -6.58 1.45
N LEU A 29 -6.03 -5.34 1.14
CA LEU A 29 -6.07 -4.28 2.15
C LEU A 29 -7.12 -4.55 3.21
N LYS A 30 -8.29 -5.05 2.80
CA LYS A 30 -9.32 -5.44 3.75
C LYS A 30 -8.79 -6.43 4.77
N LYS A 31 -8.10 -7.46 4.30
CA LYS A 31 -7.54 -8.50 5.17
C LYS A 31 -6.42 -7.95 6.03
N GLN A 32 -5.56 -7.15 5.43
CA GLN A 32 -4.38 -6.64 6.13
C GLN A 32 -4.76 -5.74 7.30
N PHE A 33 -5.76 -4.89 7.10
CA PHE A 33 -6.17 -3.93 8.12
C PHE A 33 -7.38 -4.39 8.91
N GLN A 34 -7.91 -5.58 8.61
CA GLN A 34 -9.06 -6.16 9.29
C GLN A 34 -10.22 -5.15 9.33
N CYS A 35 -10.57 -4.65 8.17
CA CYS A 35 -11.57 -3.61 8.03
C CYS A 35 -12.59 -3.99 6.97
N SER A 36 -13.56 -3.11 6.74
CA SER A 36 -14.55 -3.31 5.69
C SER A 36 -13.93 -3.08 4.31
N LEU A 37 -14.46 -3.74 3.31
CA LEU A 37 -13.97 -3.63 1.95
C LEU A 37 -14.28 -2.25 1.34
N SER A 38 -15.48 -1.74 1.57
CA SER A 38 -15.95 -0.53 0.90
C SER A 38 -15.06 0.70 1.12
N PRO A 39 -14.61 1.02 2.34
CA PRO A 39 -13.72 2.16 2.52
C PRO A 39 -12.40 2.02 1.74
N MET A 40 -11.89 0.80 1.62
CA MET A 40 -10.66 0.58 0.85
C MET A 40 -10.90 0.76 -0.63
N GLN A 41 -12.02 0.26 -1.14
CA GLN A 41 -12.38 0.46 -2.55
C GLN A 41 -12.55 1.93 -2.88
N GLN A 42 -13.21 2.68 -1.99
CA GLN A 42 -13.41 4.10 -2.20
C GLN A 42 -12.11 4.88 -2.18
N ALA A 43 -11.21 4.52 -1.27
CA ALA A 43 -9.90 5.16 -1.20
C ALA A 43 -9.10 4.91 -2.47
N LEU A 44 -9.09 3.67 -2.94
CA LEU A 44 -8.38 3.32 -4.18
C LEU A 44 -8.94 4.08 -5.38
N LEU A 45 -10.27 4.14 -5.48
CA LEU A 45 -10.92 4.84 -6.57
C LEU A 45 -10.61 6.34 -6.53
N ARG A 46 -10.65 6.93 -5.35
CA ARG A 46 -10.35 8.35 -5.19
C ARG A 46 -8.91 8.67 -5.62
N LEU A 47 -7.97 7.82 -5.22
CA LEU A 47 -6.57 8.03 -5.56
C LEU A 47 -6.33 7.81 -7.06
N GLU A 48 -7.02 6.85 -7.65
CA GLU A 48 -6.92 6.63 -9.08
C GLU A 48 -7.52 7.79 -9.86
N ASN A 49 -8.68 8.27 -9.44
CA ASN A 49 -9.32 9.42 -10.10
C ASN A 49 -8.47 10.68 -10.01
N GLY A 50 -7.72 10.81 -8.92
CA GLY A 50 -6.79 11.94 -8.76
C GLY A 50 -5.46 11.77 -9.48
N GLY A 51 -5.26 10.65 -10.16
CA GLY A 51 -4.04 10.41 -10.90
C GLY A 51 -2.85 9.97 -10.07
N ILE A 52 -3.05 9.71 -8.79
CA ILE A 52 -1.98 9.30 -7.89
C ILE A 52 -1.66 7.82 -8.06
N LEU A 53 -2.69 7.01 -8.23
CA LEU A 53 -2.53 5.58 -8.49
C LEU A 53 -3.02 5.25 -9.89
N VAL A 54 -2.47 4.18 -10.45
CA VAL A 54 -2.98 3.56 -11.66
C VAL A 54 -3.27 2.10 -11.34
N SER A 55 -4.19 1.51 -12.09
CA SER A 55 -4.54 0.12 -11.86
C SER A 55 -4.43 -0.69 -13.15
N THR A 56 -4.18 -1.98 -12.97
CA THR A 56 -4.13 -2.95 -14.06
C THR A 56 -4.96 -4.14 -13.64
N LEU A 57 -5.78 -4.64 -14.56
CA LEU A 57 -6.58 -5.82 -14.29
C LEU A 57 -5.72 -7.05 -14.55
N ILE A 58 -5.49 -7.83 -13.52
CA ILE A 58 -4.70 -9.06 -13.61
C ILE A 58 -5.65 -10.20 -13.26
N GLY A 59 -6.04 -10.98 -14.25
CA GLY A 59 -7.12 -11.94 -14.07
C GLY A 59 -8.39 -11.17 -13.74
N LYS A 60 -8.98 -11.46 -12.59
CA LYS A 60 -10.19 -10.78 -12.12
C LYS A 60 -9.89 -9.75 -11.04
N THR A 61 -8.61 -9.52 -10.77
CA THR A 61 -8.20 -8.64 -9.68
C THR A 61 -7.62 -7.35 -10.23
N ARG A 62 -8.11 -6.23 -9.74
CA ARG A 62 -7.56 -4.92 -10.10
C ARG A 62 -6.44 -4.58 -9.13
N VAL A 63 -5.23 -4.45 -9.67
CA VAL A 63 -4.02 -4.20 -8.88
C VAL A 63 -3.59 -2.76 -9.09
N PHE A 64 -3.34 -2.07 -7.99
CA PHE A 64 -3.00 -0.64 -7.98
C PHE A 64 -1.53 -0.43 -7.63
N GLN A 65 -0.96 0.62 -8.21
CA GLN A 65 0.41 1.05 -7.88
C GLN A 65 0.48 2.56 -8.09
N PHE A 66 1.57 3.18 -7.62
CA PHE A 66 1.76 4.60 -7.88
C PHE A 66 1.84 4.85 -9.37
N ASN A 67 1.21 5.93 -9.81
CA ASN A 67 1.25 6.35 -11.20
C ASN A 67 2.62 7.00 -11.48
N PRO A 68 3.46 6.39 -12.31
CA PRO A 68 4.79 6.97 -12.59
C PRO A 68 4.72 8.32 -13.29
N ARG A 69 3.55 8.68 -13.82
CA ARG A 69 3.36 9.96 -14.49
C ARG A 69 2.75 11.02 -13.60
N TYR A 70 2.46 10.70 -12.34
CA TYR A 70 1.93 11.71 -11.42
C TYR A 70 3.00 12.77 -11.20
N PHE A 71 2.65 14.03 -11.49
CA PHE A 71 3.64 15.11 -11.51
C PHE A 71 4.41 15.26 -10.20
N PHE A 72 3.70 15.09 -9.09
CA PHE A 72 4.30 15.27 -7.76
C PHE A 72 4.66 13.95 -7.11
N LEU A 73 4.90 12.90 -7.89
CA LEU A 73 5.12 11.58 -7.31
C LEU A 73 6.31 11.52 -6.37
N GLU A 74 7.44 12.10 -6.77
CA GLU A 74 8.63 12.05 -5.94
C GLU A 74 8.46 12.83 -4.65
N GLU A 75 7.83 13.99 -4.74
CA GLU A 75 7.55 14.80 -3.55
C GLU A 75 6.60 14.06 -2.62
N LEU A 76 5.57 13.43 -3.18
CA LEU A 76 4.62 12.66 -2.39
C LEU A 76 5.31 11.48 -1.70
N ARG A 77 6.10 10.73 -2.44
CA ARG A 77 6.80 9.58 -1.88
C ARG A 77 7.77 9.98 -0.78
N SER A 78 8.49 11.07 -1.00
CA SER A 78 9.42 11.59 -0.01
C SER A 78 8.70 12.01 1.28
N PHE A 79 7.58 12.71 1.12
CA PHE A 79 6.76 13.10 2.26
C PHE A 79 6.24 11.88 3.01
N LEU A 80 5.68 10.93 2.28
CA LEU A 80 5.14 9.71 2.89
C LEU A 80 6.22 8.91 3.60
N GLN A 81 7.40 8.83 3.00
CA GLN A 81 8.52 8.11 3.62
C GLN A 81 8.94 8.76 4.93
N SER A 82 9.02 10.08 4.95
CA SER A 82 9.37 10.82 6.17
C SER A 82 8.37 10.54 7.29
N VAL A 83 7.08 10.56 6.95
CA VAL A 83 6.05 10.29 7.95
C VAL A 83 6.08 8.82 8.37
N TYR A 84 6.26 7.92 7.41
CA TYR A 84 6.31 6.49 7.68
C TYR A 84 7.39 6.16 8.71
N GLU A 85 8.54 6.81 8.59
CA GLU A 85 9.66 6.55 9.50
C GLU A 85 9.35 6.93 10.93
N THR A 86 8.36 7.78 11.16
CA THR A 86 7.94 8.14 12.52
C THR A 86 6.97 7.15 13.12
N LEU A 87 6.44 6.20 12.35
CA LEU A 87 5.50 5.23 12.88
C LEU A 87 6.20 4.26 13.84
N PRO A 88 5.49 3.79 14.87
CA PRO A 88 6.05 2.76 15.74
C PRO A 88 6.40 1.50 14.96
N GLU A 89 7.47 0.84 15.37
CA GLU A 89 7.91 -0.40 14.71
C GLU A 89 6.81 -1.46 14.66
N GLU A 90 6.03 -1.55 15.73
CA GLU A 90 4.94 -2.51 15.79
C GLU A 90 3.92 -2.29 14.69
N ILE A 91 3.59 -1.04 14.43
CA ILE A 91 2.63 -0.68 13.39
C ILE A 91 3.21 -0.98 12.01
N LYS A 92 4.48 -0.62 11.79
CA LYS A 92 5.14 -0.90 10.53
C LYS A 92 5.13 -2.38 10.20
N LYS A 93 5.53 -3.21 11.17
CA LYS A 93 5.62 -4.65 10.96
C LYS A 93 4.26 -5.29 10.80
N LYS A 94 3.29 -4.83 11.57
CA LYS A 94 1.97 -5.46 11.55
C LYS A 94 1.22 -5.19 10.25
N TYR A 95 1.32 -3.96 9.73
CA TYR A 95 0.45 -3.54 8.64
C TYR A 95 1.14 -3.27 7.32
N TYR A 96 2.39 -2.82 7.33
CA TYR A 96 2.98 -2.25 6.13
C TYR A 96 4.16 -3.02 5.57
N GLU A 97 5.00 -3.57 6.42
CA GLU A 97 6.17 -4.28 5.92
C GLU A 97 5.77 -5.63 5.36
N PRO A 98 6.36 -6.06 4.25
CA PRO A 98 6.06 -7.39 3.72
C PRO A 98 6.51 -8.45 4.71
N PRO A 99 5.76 -9.58 4.78
CA PRO A 99 6.15 -10.66 5.70
C PRO A 99 7.55 -11.15 5.38
N ILE A 100 8.30 -11.46 6.43
CA ILE A 100 9.63 -12.03 6.26
C ILE A 100 9.49 -13.49 5.86
N ARG A 101 10.14 -13.86 4.78
CA ARG A 101 10.14 -15.23 4.31
C ARG A 101 11.11 -16.06 5.11
N LYS A 102 10.64 -17.07 5.66
CA LYS A 102 11.50 -17.98 6.40
C LYS A 102 12.12 -19.00 5.51
N ARG A 103 11.83 -19.13 4.68
CA ARG A 103 12.26 -20.14 3.92
C ARG A 103 13.01 -19.96 2.90
N PRO A 104 13.36 -20.30 2.90
CA PRO A 104 13.85 -20.27 2.04
C PRO A 104 13.61 -20.82 1.08
N ARG A 105 13.53 -20.77 0.85
CA ARG A 105 13.27 -21.17 0.08
C ARG A 105 13.70 -21.87 -0.59
N ARG A 106 13.94 -22.28 -0.48
CA ARG A 106 14.26 -22.91 -0.88
C ARG A 106 14.87 -23.45 -1.14
N THR A 107 14.88 -23.58 -1.00
CA THR A 107 15.28 -23.97 -1.00
C THR A 107 15.55 -24.45 -1.27
N GLY A 108 15.72 -24.65 -1.18
CA GLY A 108 15.94 -24.93 -1.28
C GLY A 108 16.10 -25.33 -1.88
N LYS A 109 16.32 -25.36 -1.99
CA LYS A 109 16.55 -25.57 -2.40
C LYS A 109 17.17 -25.69 -2.78
N PRO A 110 17.32 -25.88 -2.79
CA PRO A 110 17.90 -25.90 -2.98
C PRO A 110 18.43 -25.93 -3.21
N LEU A 111 18.60 -26.09 -3.22
CA LEU A 111 18.87 -25.97 -3.12
C LEU A 111 19.26 -26.10 -3.25
N PRO A 112 19.60 -26.28 -3.31
CA PRO A 112 19.87 -26.33 -3.27
C PRO A 112 20.20 -26.55 -3.21
#